data_c9d6a965a2fb17f90f83b5eb7781ad6c
#
_entry.id   c9d6a965a2fb17f90f83b5eb7781ad6c
#
_cell.length_a   1.000
_cell.length_b   1.000
_cell.length_c   1.000
_cell.angle_alpha   90.00
_cell.angle_beta   90.00
_cell.angle_gamma   90.00
#
_symmetry.space_group_name_H-M   'P 1'
#
loop_
_entity.id
_entity.type
_entity.pdbx_description
1 polymer ?
#
loop_
_entity_poly.entity_id
_entity_poly.type
_entity_poly.pdbx_seq_one_letter_code
_entity_poly.pdbx_strand_id
1 'polypeptide(L)'
;MSLDIFEGCVVIKVGIVGGTGYTGVELLRLLAQHPQVDVQIITSRSEAGMPVAQMFPNLRGRFDLAFSVPDTKKLGTCDVVFFATPHGVAQAMMVELLATGTRVIDLSADFRIRDIPLWEKWYGQKHGSPELVGEAVYGLAEVNRASIKNARLVACAGCYPTAVQLGFLPLLEAGLVKTD
;
A
#
# COMPACT_ATOMS: atom_id res chain seq x y z
N MET A 1 -19.11 -30.35 -10.09
CA MET A 1 -19.55 -30.36 -8.69
C MET A 1 -18.69 -29.33 -7.98
N SER A 2 -19.15 -28.08 -8.01
CA SER A 2 -18.48 -26.93 -7.37
C SER A 2 -18.69 -27.05 -5.87
N LEU A 3 -17.61 -27.19 -5.12
CA LEU A 3 -17.66 -27.12 -3.67
C LEU A 3 -17.72 -25.65 -3.28
N ASP A 4 -18.92 -25.13 -3.02
CA ASP A 4 -19.16 -23.85 -2.36
C ASP A 4 -18.73 -23.97 -0.88
N ILE A 5 -17.41 -23.84 -0.62
CA ILE A 5 -16.82 -23.96 0.73
C ILE A 5 -16.70 -22.58 1.43
N PHE A 6 -17.20 -21.49 0.83
CA PHE A 6 -17.02 -20.13 1.35
C PHE A 6 -18.33 -19.37 1.67
N GLU A 7 -19.36 -20.07 2.15
CA GLU A 7 -20.49 -19.37 2.80
C GLU A 7 -20.00 -18.68 4.08
N GLY A 8 -19.94 -17.36 4.06
CA GLY A 8 -19.64 -16.52 5.23
C GLY A 8 -18.27 -15.84 5.27
N CYS A 9 -17.42 -15.98 4.24
CA CYS A 9 -16.14 -15.29 4.21
C CYS A 9 -16.34 -13.82 3.75
N VAL A 10 -15.97 -12.87 4.60
CA VAL A 10 -15.98 -11.43 4.24
C VAL A 10 -14.95 -11.20 3.15
N VAL A 11 -15.41 -10.74 1.99
CA VAL A 11 -14.54 -10.37 0.86
C VAL A 11 -14.09 -8.93 1.04
N ILE A 12 -12.78 -8.69 1.09
CA ILE A 12 -12.16 -7.38 1.24
C ILE A 12 -12.04 -6.73 -0.13
N LYS A 13 -12.70 -5.60 -0.33
CA LYS A 13 -12.60 -4.80 -1.55
C LYS A 13 -11.32 -3.99 -1.55
N VAL A 14 -10.51 -4.16 -2.58
CA VAL A 14 -9.19 -3.53 -2.70
C VAL A 14 -9.14 -2.57 -3.87
N GLY A 15 -8.59 -1.37 -3.62
CA GLY A 15 -8.18 -0.41 -4.63
C GLY A 15 -6.65 -0.32 -4.72
N ILE A 16 -6.12 -0.05 -5.92
CA ILE A 16 -4.69 0.14 -6.16
C ILE A 16 -4.48 1.46 -6.89
N VAL A 17 -3.71 2.37 -6.31
CA VAL A 17 -3.29 3.62 -6.95
C VAL A 17 -1.87 3.47 -7.47
N GLY A 18 -1.67 3.73 -8.79
CA GLY A 18 -0.34 3.63 -9.41
C GLY A 18 0.05 2.21 -9.82
N GLY A 19 -0.88 1.46 -10.40
CA GLY A 19 -0.73 0.02 -10.69
C GLY A 19 0.17 -0.38 -11.86
N THR A 20 0.80 0.56 -12.60
CA THR A 20 1.54 0.26 -13.85
C THR A 20 3.00 -0.14 -13.66
N GLY A 21 3.58 0.13 -12.49
CA GLY A 21 4.97 -0.22 -12.16
C GLY A 21 5.15 -1.65 -11.64
N TYR A 22 6.41 -2.04 -11.40
CA TYR A 22 6.75 -3.35 -10.83
C TYR A 22 6.03 -3.66 -9.51
N THR A 23 5.92 -2.66 -8.62
CA THR A 23 5.19 -2.80 -7.36
C THR A 23 3.71 -3.09 -7.59
N GLY A 24 3.10 -2.43 -8.58
CA GLY A 24 1.70 -2.65 -8.93
C GLY A 24 1.41 -4.03 -9.48
N VAL A 25 2.22 -4.52 -10.44
CA VAL A 25 2.03 -5.87 -11.01
C VAL A 25 2.29 -6.97 -9.98
N GLU A 26 3.28 -6.78 -9.10
CA GLU A 26 3.57 -7.76 -8.05
C GLU A 26 2.46 -7.80 -7.00
N LEU A 27 1.92 -6.64 -6.63
CA LEU A 27 0.75 -6.55 -5.76
C LEU A 27 -0.46 -7.26 -6.36
N LEU A 28 -0.77 -7.01 -7.64
CA LEU A 28 -1.83 -7.74 -8.36
C LEU A 28 -1.59 -9.25 -8.35
N ARG A 29 -0.34 -9.69 -8.61
CA ARG A 29 0.01 -11.12 -8.61
C ARG A 29 -0.26 -11.79 -7.25
N LEU A 30 0.06 -11.10 -6.17
CA LEU A 30 -0.17 -11.59 -4.80
C LEU A 30 -1.68 -11.59 -4.47
N LEU A 31 -2.37 -10.50 -4.78
CA LEU A 31 -3.80 -10.35 -4.48
C LEU A 31 -4.67 -11.30 -5.32
N ALA A 32 -4.26 -11.66 -6.54
CA ALA A 32 -4.95 -12.64 -7.38
C ALA A 32 -5.04 -14.05 -6.75
N GLN A 33 -4.22 -14.33 -5.76
CA GLN A 33 -4.17 -15.61 -5.07
C GLN A 33 -4.74 -15.52 -3.64
N HIS A 34 -5.11 -14.31 -3.19
CA HIS A 34 -5.61 -14.12 -1.83
C HIS A 34 -7.09 -14.51 -1.73
N PRO A 35 -7.46 -15.46 -0.87
CA PRO A 35 -8.81 -16.05 -0.87
C PRO A 35 -9.92 -15.10 -0.43
N GLN A 36 -9.58 -13.99 0.22
CA GLN A 36 -10.53 -13.04 0.80
C GLN A 36 -10.44 -11.64 0.17
N VAL A 37 -9.78 -11.50 -0.99
CA VAL A 37 -9.59 -10.20 -1.64
C VAL A 37 -10.24 -10.18 -3.00
N ASP A 38 -10.94 -9.07 -3.26
CA ASP A 38 -11.45 -8.72 -4.57
C ASP A 38 -10.90 -7.33 -4.97
N VAL A 39 -10.07 -7.30 -6.00
CA VAL A 39 -9.51 -6.06 -6.53
C VAL A 39 -10.55 -5.39 -7.41
N GLN A 40 -11.14 -4.30 -6.92
CA GLN A 40 -12.22 -3.56 -7.59
C GLN A 40 -11.72 -2.46 -8.49
N ILE A 41 -10.63 -1.80 -8.11
CA ILE A 41 -10.14 -0.57 -8.75
C ILE A 41 -8.63 -0.64 -8.89
N ILE A 42 -8.15 -0.36 -10.08
CA ILE A 42 -6.73 -0.09 -10.34
C ILE A 42 -6.60 1.20 -11.13
N THR A 43 -5.64 2.05 -10.76
CA THR A 43 -5.55 3.37 -11.41
C THR A 43 -4.20 3.61 -12.05
N SER A 44 -4.25 4.36 -13.14
CA SER A 44 -3.11 4.99 -13.80
C SER A 44 -3.59 6.24 -14.52
N ARG A 45 -2.78 7.29 -14.50
CA ARG A 45 -3.08 8.53 -15.24
C ARG A 45 -2.78 8.39 -16.75
N SER A 46 -1.72 7.66 -17.09
CA SER A 46 -1.26 7.49 -18.48
C SER A 46 -2.01 6.38 -19.21
N GLU A 47 -2.43 5.32 -18.51
CA GLU A 47 -2.96 4.09 -19.10
C GLU A 47 -4.47 3.90 -18.83
N ALA A 48 -5.18 4.99 -18.53
CA ALA A 48 -6.63 4.92 -18.30
C ALA A 48 -7.35 4.35 -19.52
N GLY A 49 -8.22 3.34 -19.29
CA GLY A 49 -8.94 2.58 -20.32
C GLY A 49 -8.22 1.32 -20.79
N MET A 50 -6.92 1.14 -20.53
CA MET A 50 -6.19 -0.07 -20.92
C MET A 50 -6.56 -1.25 -19.99
N PRO A 51 -6.93 -2.42 -20.55
CA PRO A 51 -7.13 -3.63 -19.76
C PRO A 51 -5.85 -4.08 -19.04
N VAL A 52 -5.97 -4.51 -17.77
CA VAL A 52 -4.86 -5.05 -16.98
C VAL A 52 -4.19 -6.23 -17.70
N ALA A 53 -4.98 -7.13 -18.29
CA ALA A 53 -4.50 -8.29 -19.03
C ALA A 53 -3.74 -7.95 -20.33
N GLN A 54 -3.91 -6.75 -20.86
CA GLN A 54 -3.13 -6.26 -22.00
C GLN A 54 -1.75 -5.78 -21.56
N MET A 55 -1.67 -5.03 -20.46
CA MET A 55 -0.39 -4.56 -19.90
C MET A 55 0.39 -5.70 -19.26
N PHE A 56 -0.29 -6.58 -18.55
CA PHE A 56 0.28 -7.70 -17.82
C PHE A 56 -0.27 -9.04 -18.30
N PRO A 57 0.26 -9.59 -19.41
CA PRO A 57 -0.25 -10.84 -20.00
C PRO A 57 -0.22 -12.05 -19.06
N ASN A 58 0.68 -12.05 -18.08
CA ASN A 58 0.77 -13.07 -17.02
C ASN A 58 -0.42 -13.08 -16.05
N LEU A 59 -1.25 -12.03 -16.07
CA LEU A 59 -2.45 -11.92 -15.24
C LEU A 59 -3.76 -12.18 -16.01
N ARG A 60 -3.68 -12.65 -17.26
CA ARG A 60 -4.87 -13.02 -18.05
C ARG A 60 -5.75 -14.02 -17.32
N GLY A 61 -7.05 -13.76 -17.33
CA GLY A 61 -8.04 -14.62 -16.67
C GLY A 61 -8.05 -14.52 -15.12
N ARG A 62 -7.22 -13.63 -14.54
CA ARG A 62 -7.22 -13.35 -13.11
C ARG A 62 -8.04 -12.12 -12.75
N PHE A 63 -8.01 -11.10 -13.61
CA PHE A 63 -8.72 -9.85 -13.43
C PHE A 63 -9.41 -9.44 -14.73
N ASP A 64 -10.66 -9.04 -14.64
CA ASP A 64 -11.41 -8.37 -15.70
C ASP A 64 -11.50 -6.87 -15.37
N LEU A 65 -10.33 -6.22 -15.30
CA LEU A 65 -10.17 -4.83 -14.90
C LEU A 65 -9.45 -4.03 -15.98
N ALA A 66 -9.82 -2.77 -16.12
CA ALA A 66 -9.08 -1.76 -16.88
C ALA A 66 -8.58 -0.67 -15.93
N PHE A 67 -7.44 -0.08 -16.25
CA PHE A 67 -6.94 1.08 -15.52
C PHE A 67 -7.91 2.25 -15.63
N SER A 68 -8.10 2.96 -14.53
CA SER A 68 -8.89 4.20 -14.48
C SER A 68 -8.05 5.36 -14.00
N VAL A 69 -8.50 6.60 -14.20
CA VAL A 69 -7.89 7.73 -13.50
C VAL A 69 -8.15 7.64 -12.00
N PRO A 70 -7.22 8.07 -11.13
CA PRO A 70 -7.45 8.11 -9.69
C PRO A 70 -8.67 9.00 -9.35
N ASP A 71 -9.58 8.44 -8.55
CA ASP A 71 -10.78 9.12 -8.08
C ASP A 71 -11.00 8.73 -6.61
N THR A 72 -10.85 9.69 -5.70
CA THR A 72 -10.93 9.46 -4.25
C THR A 72 -12.30 8.94 -3.82
N LYS A 73 -13.38 9.41 -4.48
CA LYS A 73 -14.74 8.95 -4.17
C LYS A 73 -14.93 7.47 -4.52
N LYS A 74 -14.42 7.05 -5.68
CA LYS A 74 -14.47 5.64 -6.07
C LYS A 74 -13.58 4.79 -5.18
N LEU A 75 -12.35 5.21 -4.94
CA LEU A 75 -11.41 4.53 -4.05
C LEU A 75 -11.95 4.39 -2.62
N GLY A 76 -12.70 5.40 -2.14
CA GLY A 76 -13.37 5.40 -0.84
C GLY A 76 -14.50 4.36 -0.69
N THR A 77 -14.86 3.64 -1.75
CA THR A 77 -15.79 2.49 -1.66
C THR A 77 -15.07 1.16 -1.37
N CYS A 78 -13.74 1.18 -1.39
CA CYS A 78 -12.91 0.02 -1.05
C CYS A 78 -12.66 -0.04 0.47
N ASP A 79 -12.48 -1.25 0.99
CA ASP A 79 -12.10 -1.47 2.39
C ASP A 79 -10.63 -1.11 2.63
N VAL A 80 -9.78 -1.40 1.62
CA VAL A 80 -8.35 -1.13 1.65
C VAL A 80 -7.88 -0.55 0.32
N VAL A 81 -7.05 0.49 0.38
CA VAL A 81 -6.38 1.07 -0.80
C VAL A 81 -4.88 1.01 -0.64
N PHE A 82 -4.21 0.47 -1.64
CA PHE A 82 -2.75 0.47 -1.74
C PHE A 82 -2.28 1.63 -2.62
N PHE A 83 -1.23 2.32 -2.17
CA PHE A 83 -0.53 3.31 -2.99
C PHE A 83 0.81 2.75 -3.46
N ALA A 84 0.90 2.43 -4.75
CA ALA A 84 2.12 1.99 -5.44
C ALA A 84 2.65 3.13 -6.33
N THR A 85 2.81 4.32 -5.73
CA THR A 85 3.10 5.57 -6.42
C THR A 85 4.46 6.15 -6.01
N PRO A 86 5.04 7.05 -6.80
CA PRO A 86 6.11 7.92 -6.32
C PRO A 86 5.68 8.74 -5.09
N HIS A 87 6.66 9.24 -4.32
CA HIS A 87 6.41 10.15 -3.20
C HIS A 87 5.63 11.41 -3.66
N GLY A 88 4.87 12.00 -2.74
CA GLY A 88 4.03 13.18 -2.99
C GLY A 88 2.61 12.87 -3.48
N VAL A 89 2.37 11.70 -4.06
CA VAL A 89 1.05 11.34 -4.60
C VAL A 89 0.10 10.86 -3.51
N ALA A 90 0.55 10.00 -2.62
CA ALA A 90 -0.29 9.44 -1.57
C ALA A 90 -0.76 10.53 -0.61
N GLN A 91 0.13 11.41 -0.15
CA GLN A 91 -0.20 12.49 0.77
C GLN A 91 -1.24 13.49 0.21
N ALA A 92 -1.31 13.66 -1.09
CA ALA A 92 -2.28 14.57 -1.73
C ALA A 92 -3.73 14.03 -1.68
N MET A 93 -3.91 12.72 -1.50
CA MET A 93 -5.22 12.06 -1.49
C MET A 93 -5.61 11.53 -0.11
N MET A 94 -4.67 11.51 0.84
CA MET A 94 -4.79 10.75 2.07
C MET A 94 -5.90 11.26 2.99
N VAL A 95 -5.99 12.58 3.21
CA VAL A 95 -7.00 13.19 4.10
C VAL A 95 -8.41 12.82 3.66
N GLU A 96 -8.71 13.01 2.36
CA GLU A 96 -10.03 12.72 1.80
C GLU A 96 -10.35 11.23 1.86
N LEU A 97 -9.37 10.38 1.55
CA LEU A 97 -9.57 8.93 1.52
C LEU A 97 -9.77 8.33 2.92
N LEU A 98 -8.98 8.74 3.90
CA LEU A 98 -9.15 8.27 5.28
C LEU A 98 -10.48 8.76 5.90
N ALA A 99 -11.01 9.89 5.44
CA ALA A 99 -12.32 10.39 5.89
C ALA A 99 -13.50 9.49 5.46
N THR A 100 -13.34 8.65 4.44
CA THR A 100 -14.35 7.66 4.03
C THR A 100 -14.38 6.41 4.92
N GLY A 101 -13.41 6.24 5.80
CA GLY A 101 -13.24 5.02 6.61
C GLY A 101 -12.37 3.94 5.92
N THR A 102 -11.92 4.17 4.68
CA THR A 102 -11.00 3.30 3.96
C THR A 102 -9.66 3.21 4.68
N ARG A 103 -9.13 2.01 4.80
CA ARG A 103 -7.76 1.78 5.29
C ARG A 103 -6.76 1.95 4.15
N VAL A 104 -5.60 2.51 4.46
CA VAL A 104 -4.58 2.76 3.44
C VAL A 104 -3.26 2.07 3.79
N ILE A 105 -2.68 1.42 2.77
CA ILE A 105 -1.34 0.85 2.82
C ILE A 105 -0.50 1.60 1.79
N ASP A 106 0.36 2.49 2.29
CA ASP A 106 1.21 3.31 1.44
C ASP A 106 2.59 2.66 1.26
N LEU A 107 2.91 2.30 0.02
CA LEU A 107 4.22 1.77 -0.36
C LEU A 107 5.20 2.87 -0.77
N SER A 108 4.74 4.13 -0.83
CA SER A 108 5.60 5.28 -1.08
C SER A 108 6.41 5.68 0.17
N ALA A 109 7.13 6.78 0.10
CA ALA A 109 7.92 7.28 1.21
C ALA A 109 7.20 8.34 2.07
N ASP A 110 5.93 8.64 1.76
CA ASP A 110 5.26 9.84 2.24
C ASP A 110 5.08 9.88 3.76
N PHE A 111 4.85 8.73 4.40
CA PHE A 111 4.53 8.67 5.83
C PHE A 111 5.56 7.90 6.67
N ARG A 112 6.77 7.62 6.12
CA ARG A 112 7.81 6.83 6.81
C ARG A 112 8.58 7.61 7.86
N ILE A 113 8.78 8.91 7.65
CA ILE A 113 9.61 9.78 8.51
C ILE A 113 8.70 10.72 9.28
N ARG A 114 8.73 10.63 10.61
CA ARG A 114 7.89 11.45 11.49
C ARG A 114 8.33 12.91 11.58
N ASP A 115 9.63 13.16 11.40
CA ASP A 115 10.21 14.51 11.36
C ASP A 115 9.91 15.15 9.99
N ILE A 116 8.91 16.02 9.94
CA ILE A 116 8.47 16.68 8.70
C ILE A 116 9.58 17.54 8.08
N PRO A 117 10.30 18.43 8.81
CA PRO A 117 11.45 19.15 8.27
C PRO A 117 12.49 18.23 7.64
N LEU A 118 12.78 17.08 8.27
CA LEU A 118 13.72 16.10 7.74
C LEU A 118 13.18 15.45 6.44
N TRP A 119 11.90 15.09 6.42
CA TRP A 119 11.26 14.52 5.23
C TRP A 119 11.31 15.54 4.05
N GLU A 120 10.90 16.78 4.30
CA GLU A 120 10.93 17.86 3.29
C GLU A 120 12.33 18.12 2.75
N LYS A 121 13.35 18.06 3.63
CA LYS A 121 14.76 18.19 3.23
C LYS A 121 15.20 17.09 2.29
N TRP A 122 14.85 15.83 2.57
CA TRP A 122 15.28 14.68 1.77
C TRP A 122 14.50 14.54 0.44
N TYR A 123 13.20 14.86 0.44
CA TYR A 123 12.35 14.73 -0.74
C TYR A 123 12.19 16.02 -1.55
N GLY A 124 12.71 17.14 -1.09
CA GLY A 124 12.78 18.40 -1.82
C GLY A 124 11.42 19.06 -2.09
N GLN A 125 10.40 18.75 -1.30
CA GLN A 125 9.05 19.30 -1.44
C GLN A 125 8.37 19.45 -0.08
N LYS A 126 7.32 20.28 -0.01
CA LYS A 126 6.47 20.40 1.17
C LYS A 126 5.61 19.17 1.34
N HIS A 127 5.45 18.72 2.59
CA HIS A 127 4.57 17.60 2.91
C HIS A 127 3.10 18.00 2.82
N GLY A 128 2.30 17.26 2.03
CA GLY A 128 0.91 17.62 1.72
C GLY A 128 -0.11 17.30 2.82
N SER A 129 0.23 16.43 3.79
CA SER A 129 -0.64 16.04 4.90
C SER A 129 0.19 15.71 6.16
N PRO A 130 0.92 16.71 6.71
CA PRO A 130 1.83 16.50 7.83
C PRO A 130 1.11 16.03 9.10
N GLU A 131 -0.15 16.42 9.28
CA GLU A 131 -1.00 16.04 10.41
C GLU A 131 -1.25 14.53 10.53
N LEU A 132 -1.17 13.79 9.41
CA LEU A 132 -1.40 12.35 9.36
C LEU A 132 -0.15 11.52 9.67
N VAL A 133 1.04 12.10 9.63
CA VAL A 133 2.30 11.37 9.83
C VAL A 133 2.39 10.77 11.23
N GLY A 134 1.80 11.45 12.23
CA GLY A 134 1.79 10.97 13.63
C GLY A 134 0.96 9.72 13.85
N GLU A 135 -0.11 9.50 13.06
CA GLU A 135 -0.97 8.31 13.17
C GLU A 135 -0.47 7.14 12.31
N ALA A 136 0.39 7.40 11.32
CA ALA A 136 0.88 6.36 10.44
C ALA A 136 1.69 5.30 11.22
N VAL A 137 1.33 4.04 11.02
CA VAL A 137 2.07 2.91 11.59
C VAL A 137 3.14 2.47 10.61
N TYR A 138 4.39 2.37 11.06
CA TYR A 138 5.49 1.90 10.23
C TYR A 138 5.30 0.43 9.86
N GLY A 139 5.20 0.17 8.57
CA GLY A 139 4.79 -1.09 7.97
C GLY A 139 5.91 -2.12 7.85
N LEU A 140 6.60 -2.41 8.95
CA LEU A 140 7.46 -3.59 9.10
C LEU A 140 6.68 -4.62 9.91
N ALA A 141 6.04 -5.58 9.21
CA ALA A 141 5.04 -6.48 9.81
C ALA A 141 5.65 -7.42 10.86
N GLU A 142 6.89 -7.79 10.72
CA GLU A 142 7.63 -8.65 11.65
C GLU A 142 7.77 -7.99 13.03
N VAL A 143 7.86 -6.66 13.07
CA VAL A 143 8.06 -5.87 14.31
C VAL A 143 6.74 -5.27 14.80
N ASN A 144 5.94 -4.72 13.90
CA ASN A 144 4.78 -3.87 14.24
C ASN A 144 3.43 -4.54 13.99
N ARG A 145 3.36 -5.86 13.88
CA ARG A 145 2.15 -6.62 13.50
C ARG A 145 0.91 -6.23 14.30
N ALA A 146 1.02 -6.11 15.62
CA ALA A 146 -0.10 -5.76 16.50
C ALA A 146 -0.66 -4.36 16.19
N SER A 147 0.22 -3.39 15.97
CA SER A 147 -0.16 -2.01 15.63
C SER A 147 -0.74 -1.90 14.22
N ILE A 148 -0.15 -2.62 13.25
CA ILE A 148 -0.61 -2.65 11.85
C ILE A 148 -2.04 -3.19 11.77
N LYS A 149 -2.39 -4.19 12.57
CA LYS A 149 -3.74 -4.78 12.58
C LYS A 149 -4.85 -3.75 12.78
N ASN A 150 -4.60 -2.72 13.57
CA ASN A 150 -5.58 -1.70 13.93
C ASN A 150 -5.35 -0.36 13.22
N ALA A 151 -4.31 -0.23 12.42
CA ALA A 151 -3.96 1.01 11.74
C ALA A 151 -4.95 1.37 10.63
N ARG A 152 -5.27 2.65 10.51
CA ARG A 152 -5.96 3.20 9.34
C ARG A 152 -4.98 3.53 8.22
N LEU A 153 -3.76 3.93 8.58
CA LEU A 153 -2.67 4.28 7.67
C LEU A 153 -1.43 3.47 8.02
N VAL A 154 -0.96 2.68 7.07
CA VAL A 154 0.28 1.91 7.17
C VAL A 154 1.30 2.46 6.19
N ALA A 155 2.44 2.93 6.69
CA ALA A 155 3.57 3.39 5.89
C ALA A 155 4.58 2.25 5.71
N CYS A 156 4.52 1.53 4.59
CA CYS A 156 5.39 0.40 4.34
C CYS A 156 6.86 0.80 4.31
N ALA A 157 7.70 0.00 4.95
CA ALA A 157 9.14 0.17 4.92
C ALA A 157 9.69 0.07 3.48
N GLY A 158 10.72 0.84 3.16
CA GLY A 158 11.45 0.69 1.91
C GLY A 158 12.26 -0.61 1.89
N CYS A 159 12.61 -1.10 0.69
CA CYS A 159 13.31 -2.39 0.52
C CYS A 159 14.64 -2.46 1.28
N TYR A 160 15.49 -1.45 1.17
CA TYR A 160 16.76 -1.39 1.92
C TYR A 160 16.55 -1.31 3.44
N PRO A 161 15.71 -0.37 3.97
CA PRO A 161 15.42 -0.34 5.41
C PRO A 161 14.83 -1.66 5.94
N THR A 162 13.99 -2.35 5.17
CA THR A 162 13.46 -3.66 5.55
C THR A 162 14.58 -4.68 5.71
N ALA A 163 15.45 -4.81 4.70
CA ALA A 163 16.54 -5.77 4.73
C ALA A 163 17.53 -5.50 5.88
N VAL A 164 17.91 -4.23 6.07
CA VAL A 164 18.83 -3.82 7.15
C VAL A 164 18.22 -4.07 8.53
N GLN A 165 16.98 -3.63 8.76
CA GLN A 165 16.32 -3.79 10.05
C GLN A 165 16.14 -5.28 10.41
N LEU A 166 15.63 -6.10 9.48
CA LEU A 166 15.43 -7.52 9.75
C LEU A 166 16.76 -8.29 9.91
N GLY A 167 17.83 -7.85 9.25
CA GLY A 167 19.14 -8.45 9.40
C GLY A 167 19.82 -8.11 10.74
N PHE A 168 19.71 -6.85 11.18
CA PHE A 168 20.38 -6.40 12.41
C PHE A 168 19.56 -6.59 13.69
N LEU A 169 18.23 -6.53 13.61
CA LEU A 169 17.37 -6.59 14.80
C LEU A 169 17.68 -7.77 15.73
N PRO A 170 17.74 -9.04 15.25
CA PRO A 170 18.04 -10.18 16.12
C PRO A 170 19.44 -10.10 16.74
N LEU A 171 20.41 -9.51 16.06
CA LEU A 171 21.77 -9.33 16.57
C LEU A 171 21.82 -8.27 17.67
N LEU A 172 21.05 -7.18 17.52
CA LEU A 172 20.93 -6.12 18.52
C LEU A 172 20.18 -6.63 19.76
N GLU A 173 19.08 -7.35 19.57
CA GLU A 173 18.31 -7.95 20.68
C GLU A 173 19.13 -8.97 21.47
N ALA A 174 20.01 -9.71 20.80
CA ALA A 174 20.93 -10.65 21.43
C ALA A 174 22.19 -9.98 22.06
N GLY A 175 22.35 -8.65 21.90
CA GLY A 175 23.53 -7.92 22.42
C GLY A 175 24.84 -8.28 21.71
N LEU A 176 24.77 -8.79 20.48
CA LEU A 176 25.97 -9.24 19.72
C LEU A 176 26.61 -8.13 18.90
N VAL A 177 25.95 -7.00 18.78
CA VAL A 177 26.42 -5.82 18.02
C VAL A 177 26.55 -4.63 18.94
N LYS A 178 27.69 -3.93 18.88
CA LYS A 178 27.87 -2.65 19.55
C LYS A 178 27.13 -1.53 18.81
N THR A 179 26.56 -0.59 19.54
CA THR A 179 25.75 0.53 19.00
C THR A 179 26.41 1.90 19.17
N ASP A 180 27.62 1.93 19.72
CA ASP A 180 28.48 3.11 19.93
C ASP A 180 29.50 3.32 18.80
#